data_3dab42319c145e24bd769ccac02baa50
#
_entry.id   3dab42319c145e24bd769ccac02baa50
#
_cell.length_a   1.000
_cell.length_b   1.000
_cell.length_c   1.000
_cell.angle_alpha   90.00
_cell.angle_beta   90.00
_cell.angle_gamma   90.00
#
_symmetry.space_group_name_H-M   'P 1'
#
loop_
_entity.id
_entity.type
_entity.pdbx_description
1 polymer ?
#
loop_
_entity_poly.entity_id
_entity_poly.type
_entity_poly.pdbx_seq_one_letter_code
_entity_poly.pdbx_strand_id
1 'polypeptide(L)'
;MKSFIAASLIASAAAFAPASSPVASETALSADLSKEIGAQAPLGFFDPLGLCKNGDQEQFDRLRYVELKHGRVSMLAVVGYLVTYAGVRFPGAEDIPAGWAALTAVPAAVWAQMAFTWGVMEAFNRDASDVHDIPAGEFKGDFRNGFLDFGWDSQTDAWKRNKRAIELNQGRAAQMGIFALMVHDTLGNVDAILPLAK
;
A
#
# COMPACT_ATOMS: atom_id res chain seq x y z
N MET A 1 64.07 -20.64 13.45
CA MET A 1 63.10 -19.78 12.75
C MET A 1 61.77 -20.45 12.37
N LYS A 2 61.42 -21.57 12.96
CA LYS A 2 60.15 -22.27 12.62
C LYS A 2 59.08 -22.16 13.72
N SER A 3 59.38 -21.56 14.87
CA SER A 3 58.43 -21.49 15.99
C SER A 3 57.67 -20.16 16.12
N PHE A 4 58.03 -19.13 15.36
CA PHE A 4 57.35 -17.83 15.43
C PHE A 4 56.16 -17.65 14.44
N ILE A 5 56.03 -18.54 13.46
CA ILE A 5 54.98 -18.47 12.46
C ILE A 5 53.67 -19.13 12.95
N ALA A 6 53.77 -20.07 13.90
CA ALA A 6 52.59 -20.75 14.44
C ALA A 6 51.78 -19.91 15.44
N ALA A 7 52.41 -18.94 16.12
CA ALA A 7 51.73 -18.11 17.12
C ALA A 7 50.91 -16.95 16.49
N SER A 8 51.23 -16.51 15.28
CA SER A 8 50.51 -15.42 14.62
C SER A 8 49.20 -15.87 13.94
N LEU A 9 49.06 -17.17 13.63
CA LEU A 9 47.87 -17.73 13.02
C LEU A 9 46.73 -18.02 14.02
N ILE A 10 47.03 -18.14 15.28
CA ILE A 10 46.04 -18.40 16.34
C ILE A 10 45.38 -17.09 16.81
N ALA A 11 46.10 -15.97 16.73
CA ALA A 11 45.56 -14.66 17.13
C ALA A 11 44.55 -14.08 16.12
N SER A 12 44.53 -14.52 14.84
CA SER A 12 43.58 -14.03 13.83
C SER A 12 42.25 -14.80 13.85
N ALA A 13 42.14 -15.96 14.49
CA ALA A 13 40.89 -16.71 14.56
C ALA A 13 39.96 -16.21 15.68
N ALA A 14 40.45 -15.46 16.65
CA ALA A 14 39.63 -14.89 17.73
C ALA A 14 38.90 -13.60 17.35
N ALA A 15 39.22 -13.01 16.19
CA ALA A 15 38.57 -11.76 15.71
C ALA A 15 37.23 -11.99 15.02
N PHE A 16 36.83 -13.24 14.75
CA PHE A 16 35.58 -13.61 14.12
C PHE A 16 34.56 -14.29 15.05
N ALA A 17 34.73 -14.23 16.35
CA ALA A 17 33.67 -14.60 17.27
C ALA A 17 32.57 -13.53 17.13
N PRO A 18 31.31 -13.87 16.72
CA PRO A 18 30.24 -12.92 16.78
C PRO A 18 30.10 -12.45 18.21
N ALA A 19 30.29 -11.15 18.43
CA ALA A 19 29.94 -10.54 19.70
C ALA A 19 28.47 -10.85 19.91
N SER A 20 28.15 -11.73 20.84
CA SER A 20 26.80 -11.89 21.35
C SER A 20 26.50 -10.60 22.11
N SER A 21 26.05 -9.59 21.37
CA SER A 21 25.34 -8.47 21.95
C SER A 21 24.22 -9.11 22.78
N PRO A 22 24.06 -8.76 24.07
CA PRO A 22 22.85 -9.14 24.76
C PRO A 22 21.73 -8.55 23.92
N VAL A 23 20.94 -9.40 23.26
CA VAL A 23 19.63 -9.02 22.75
C VAL A 23 18.92 -8.57 24.03
N ALA A 24 18.87 -7.26 24.21
CA ALA A 24 17.95 -6.67 25.14
C ALA A 24 16.61 -7.22 24.67
N SER A 25 16.08 -8.16 25.43
CA SER A 25 14.69 -8.53 25.36
C SER A 25 13.94 -7.26 25.72
N GLU A 26 13.78 -6.35 24.75
CA GLU A 26 12.73 -5.39 24.81
C GLU A 26 11.47 -6.24 24.94
N THR A 27 10.90 -6.20 26.10
CA THR A 27 9.50 -6.51 26.33
C THR A 27 8.77 -5.47 25.49
N ALA A 28 8.71 -5.71 24.16
CA ALA A 28 7.91 -4.93 23.26
C ALA A 28 6.51 -4.98 23.86
N LEU A 29 6.07 -3.85 24.38
CA LEU A 29 4.70 -3.68 24.84
C LEU A 29 3.87 -4.07 23.63
N SER A 30 3.23 -5.24 23.67
CA SER A 30 2.39 -5.73 22.57
C SER A 30 1.36 -4.64 22.29
N ALA A 31 1.46 -4.01 21.11
CA ALA A 31 0.60 -2.92 20.76
C ALA A 31 -0.85 -3.43 20.73
N ASP A 32 -1.78 -2.67 21.33
CA ASP A 32 -3.20 -3.00 21.31
C ASP A 32 -3.79 -2.63 19.93
N LEU A 33 -3.58 -3.51 18.96
CA LEU A 33 -4.01 -3.33 17.58
C LEU A 33 -5.55 -3.24 17.42
N SER A 34 -6.31 -3.58 18.48
CA SER A 34 -7.77 -3.49 18.47
C SER A 34 -8.29 -2.04 18.42
N LYS A 35 -7.46 -1.08 18.83
CA LYS A 35 -7.78 0.36 18.83
C LYS A 35 -7.31 1.10 17.60
N GLU A 36 -6.60 0.41 16.72
CA GLU A 36 -6.06 0.99 15.50
C GLU A 36 -7.17 1.38 14.50
N ILE A 37 -6.85 2.38 13.67
CA ILE A 37 -7.75 2.80 12.59
C ILE A 37 -7.96 1.62 11.64
N GLY A 38 -9.22 1.21 11.45
CA GLY A 38 -9.58 0.08 10.59
C GLY A 38 -9.99 -1.19 11.34
N ALA A 39 -9.79 -1.27 12.66
CA ALA A 39 -10.42 -2.27 13.52
C ALA A 39 -11.85 -1.82 13.83
N GLN A 40 -12.80 -2.09 12.92
CA GLN A 40 -14.17 -1.59 12.98
C GLN A 40 -15.18 -2.74 13.08
N ALA A 41 -16.37 -2.43 13.62
CA ALA A 41 -17.49 -3.35 13.59
C ALA A 41 -17.85 -3.72 12.12
N PRO A 42 -18.30 -4.98 11.84
CA PRO A 42 -18.63 -6.01 12.83
C PRO A 42 -17.44 -6.87 13.28
N LEU A 43 -16.32 -6.90 12.54
CA LEU A 43 -15.22 -7.86 12.75
C LEU A 43 -14.17 -7.39 13.76
N GLY A 44 -14.08 -6.08 14.05
CA GLY A 44 -13.03 -5.54 14.88
C GLY A 44 -11.64 -5.72 14.22
N PHE A 45 -10.64 -6.09 15.00
CA PHE A 45 -9.33 -6.47 14.48
C PHE A 45 -9.42 -7.87 13.86
N PHE A 46 -9.29 -7.94 12.54
CA PHE A 46 -9.45 -9.17 11.78
C PHE A 46 -8.11 -9.61 11.17
N ASP A 47 -7.50 -10.65 11.74
CA ASP A 47 -6.25 -11.24 11.27
C ASP A 47 -6.33 -12.77 11.26
N PRO A 48 -7.05 -13.38 10.29
CA PRO A 48 -7.22 -14.83 10.21
C PRO A 48 -5.92 -15.58 9.91
N LEU A 49 -4.97 -14.93 9.22
CA LEU A 49 -3.67 -15.52 8.88
C LEU A 49 -2.64 -15.33 9.98
N GLY A 50 -2.94 -14.49 10.96
CA GLY A 50 -2.05 -14.23 12.07
C GLY A 50 -0.74 -13.56 11.68
N LEU A 51 -0.79 -12.64 10.77
CA LEU A 51 0.38 -11.89 10.31
C LEU A 51 0.92 -10.93 11.38
N CYS A 52 0.05 -10.46 12.28
CA CYS A 52 0.39 -9.54 13.37
C CYS A 52 0.27 -10.18 14.75
N LYS A 53 0.44 -11.51 14.87
CA LYS A 53 0.23 -12.26 16.13
C LYS A 53 1.10 -11.80 17.30
N ASN A 54 2.28 -11.28 17.02
CA ASN A 54 3.25 -10.90 18.05
C ASN A 54 3.03 -9.47 18.56
N GLY A 55 2.02 -8.75 18.06
CA GLY A 55 1.83 -7.33 18.39
C GLY A 55 2.96 -6.44 17.87
N ASP A 56 3.63 -6.88 16.81
CA ASP A 56 4.69 -6.14 16.15
C ASP A 56 4.11 -4.92 15.43
N GLN A 57 4.35 -3.74 15.99
CA GLN A 57 3.85 -2.48 15.45
C GLN A 57 4.50 -2.15 14.10
N GLU A 58 5.78 -2.45 13.91
CA GLU A 58 6.47 -2.17 12.66
C GLU A 58 5.88 -2.99 11.50
N GLN A 59 5.65 -4.28 11.73
CA GLN A 59 5.00 -5.13 10.74
C GLN A 59 3.58 -4.70 10.44
N PHE A 60 2.82 -4.32 11.46
CA PHE A 60 1.48 -3.76 11.30
C PHE A 60 1.48 -2.48 10.46
N ASP A 61 2.37 -1.55 10.75
CA ASP A 61 2.51 -0.28 10.04
C ASP A 61 2.86 -0.51 8.57
N ARG A 62 3.77 -1.45 8.29
CA ARG A 62 4.09 -1.85 6.91
C ARG A 62 2.88 -2.43 6.18
N LEU A 63 2.13 -3.32 6.81
CA LEU A 63 0.91 -3.90 6.22
C LEU A 63 -0.16 -2.84 6.01
N ARG A 64 -0.29 -1.90 6.94
CA ARG A 64 -1.20 -0.75 6.84
C ARG A 64 -0.84 0.14 5.65
N TYR A 65 0.43 0.43 5.45
CA TYR A 65 0.91 1.18 4.29
C TYR A 65 0.53 0.51 2.97
N VAL A 66 0.78 -0.80 2.89
CA VAL A 66 0.41 -1.60 1.71
C VAL A 66 -1.10 -1.60 1.48
N GLU A 67 -1.91 -1.77 2.53
CA GLU A 67 -3.38 -1.72 2.47
C GLU A 67 -3.88 -0.39 1.92
N LEU A 68 -3.37 0.72 2.43
CA LEU A 68 -3.73 2.07 1.98
C LEU A 68 -3.38 2.29 0.51
N LYS A 69 -2.18 1.90 0.09
CA LYS A 69 -1.74 2.04 -1.29
C LYS A 69 -2.61 1.24 -2.25
N HIS A 70 -2.88 -0.02 -1.93
CA HIS A 70 -3.79 -0.86 -2.71
C HIS A 70 -5.20 -0.28 -2.75
N GLY A 71 -5.70 0.22 -1.63
CA GLY A 71 -7.02 0.85 -1.56
C GLY A 71 -7.12 2.09 -2.45
N ARG A 72 -6.13 2.98 -2.41
CA ARG A 72 -6.09 4.20 -3.24
C ARG A 72 -6.04 3.87 -4.73
N VAL A 73 -5.17 2.94 -5.13
CA VAL A 73 -5.07 2.49 -6.52
C VAL A 73 -6.39 1.84 -6.97
N SER A 74 -7.00 1.01 -6.13
CA SER A 74 -8.27 0.33 -6.44
C SER A 74 -9.44 1.31 -6.58
N MET A 75 -9.52 2.35 -5.76
CA MET A 75 -10.54 3.40 -5.91
C MET A 75 -10.43 4.09 -7.26
N LEU A 76 -9.21 4.46 -7.69
CA LEU A 76 -8.98 5.04 -9.00
C LEU A 76 -9.29 4.05 -10.13
N ALA A 77 -8.95 2.77 -9.95
CA ALA A 77 -9.22 1.74 -10.94
C ALA A 77 -10.73 1.50 -11.16
N VAL A 78 -11.53 1.49 -10.08
CA VAL A 78 -13.00 1.40 -10.18
C VAL A 78 -13.56 2.57 -10.97
N VAL A 79 -13.15 3.80 -10.62
CA VAL A 79 -13.61 5.01 -11.32
C VAL A 79 -13.20 4.96 -12.80
N GLY A 80 -11.95 4.62 -13.09
CA GLY A 80 -11.44 4.49 -14.45
C GLY A 80 -12.21 3.46 -15.27
N TYR A 81 -12.47 2.28 -14.69
CA TYR A 81 -13.27 1.24 -15.33
C TYR A 81 -14.68 1.72 -15.67
N LEU A 82 -15.38 2.32 -14.71
CA LEU A 82 -16.75 2.79 -14.88
C LEU A 82 -16.86 3.91 -15.93
N VAL A 83 -15.93 4.87 -15.92
CA VAL A 83 -15.90 5.98 -16.88
C VAL A 83 -15.68 5.45 -18.29
N THR A 84 -14.73 4.55 -18.48
CA THR A 84 -14.48 3.96 -19.81
C THR A 84 -15.61 3.02 -20.25
N TYR A 85 -16.22 2.29 -19.32
CA TYR A 85 -17.37 1.44 -19.60
C TYR A 85 -18.61 2.25 -20.00
N ALA A 86 -18.82 3.43 -19.41
CA ALA A 86 -19.88 4.38 -19.79
C ALA A 86 -19.65 5.05 -21.16
N GLY A 87 -18.57 4.70 -21.87
CA GLY A 87 -18.28 5.22 -23.21
C GLY A 87 -17.51 6.54 -23.25
N VAL A 88 -17.13 7.10 -22.10
CA VAL A 88 -16.31 8.32 -22.07
C VAL A 88 -14.90 8.00 -22.56
N ARG A 89 -14.44 8.75 -23.58
CA ARG A 89 -13.10 8.59 -24.18
C ARG A 89 -12.40 9.93 -24.32
N PHE A 90 -11.08 9.90 -24.25
CA PHE A 90 -10.28 11.05 -24.63
C PHE A 90 -10.17 11.18 -26.16
N PRO A 91 -9.99 12.40 -26.69
CA PRO A 91 -9.71 12.58 -28.11
C PRO A 91 -8.49 11.76 -28.55
N GLY A 92 -8.66 10.94 -29.58
CA GLY A 92 -7.63 10.02 -30.09
C GLY A 92 -7.58 8.65 -29.38
N ALA A 93 -8.53 8.37 -28.49
CA ALA A 93 -8.66 7.07 -27.81
C ALA A 93 -10.07 6.46 -28.00
N GLU A 94 -10.81 6.93 -29.02
CA GLU A 94 -12.20 6.51 -29.28
C GLU A 94 -12.32 5.02 -29.57
N ASP A 95 -11.30 4.44 -30.24
CA ASP A 95 -11.26 3.04 -30.64
C ASP A 95 -10.81 2.08 -29.52
N ILE A 96 -10.38 2.59 -28.38
CA ILE A 96 -9.88 1.74 -27.28
C ILE A 96 -11.09 1.20 -26.49
N PRO A 97 -11.27 -0.14 -26.41
CA PRO A 97 -12.35 -0.74 -25.65
C PRO A 97 -12.19 -0.51 -24.13
N ALA A 98 -13.27 -0.76 -23.38
CA ALA A 98 -13.19 -0.81 -21.92
C ALA A 98 -12.71 -2.17 -21.42
N GLY A 99 -12.30 -2.24 -20.15
CA GLY A 99 -11.97 -3.49 -19.48
C GLY A 99 -10.66 -4.14 -19.93
N TRP A 100 -10.60 -5.46 -19.85
CA TRP A 100 -9.42 -6.25 -20.21
C TRP A 100 -8.97 -6.09 -21.66
N ALA A 101 -9.92 -5.89 -22.57
CA ALA A 101 -9.62 -5.69 -23.98
C ALA A 101 -8.76 -4.43 -24.23
N ALA A 102 -8.81 -3.44 -23.34
CA ALA A 102 -7.96 -2.26 -23.42
C ALA A 102 -6.46 -2.59 -23.31
N LEU A 103 -6.09 -3.62 -22.56
CA LEU A 103 -4.68 -3.99 -22.36
C LEU A 103 -3.94 -4.28 -23.66
N THR A 104 -4.62 -4.89 -24.62
CA THR A 104 -4.07 -5.24 -25.93
C THR A 104 -4.28 -4.15 -26.97
N ALA A 105 -5.29 -3.29 -26.80
CA ALA A 105 -5.64 -2.23 -27.73
C ALA A 105 -4.82 -0.93 -27.52
N VAL A 106 -4.34 -0.69 -26.30
CA VAL A 106 -3.54 0.49 -25.98
C VAL A 106 -2.16 0.41 -26.65
N PRO A 107 -1.73 1.45 -27.39
CA PRO A 107 -0.40 1.47 -28.03
C PRO A 107 0.74 1.40 -27.02
N ALA A 108 1.83 0.75 -27.38
CA ALA A 108 3.02 0.60 -26.52
C ALA A 108 3.60 1.95 -26.05
N ALA A 109 3.52 3.00 -26.86
CA ALA A 109 3.98 4.34 -26.50
C ALA A 109 3.16 4.92 -25.32
N VAL A 110 1.86 4.66 -25.28
CA VAL A 110 0.97 5.09 -24.18
C VAL A 110 1.31 4.32 -22.90
N TRP A 111 1.56 3.00 -23.00
CA TRP A 111 2.04 2.21 -21.87
C TRP A 111 3.35 2.73 -21.30
N ALA A 112 4.30 3.11 -22.16
CA ALA A 112 5.57 3.69 -21.74
C ALA A 112 5.37 5.03 -20.99
N GLN A 113 4.47 5.89 -21.49
CA GLN A 113 4.13 7.15 -20.84
C GLN A 113 3.46 6.92 -19.46
N MET A 114 2.54 5.98 -19.37
CA MET A 114 1.89 5.61 -18.10
C MET A 114 2.91 5.07 -17.09
N ALA A 115 3.77 4.13 -17.51
CA ALA A 115 4.81 3.57 -16.66
C ALA A 115 5.80 4.64 -16.17
N PHE A 116 6.20 5.55 -17.04
CA PHE A 116 7.06 6.68 -16.69
C PHE A 116 6.37 7.60 -15.66
N THR A 117 5.12 7.98 -15.91
CA THR A 117 4.36 8.85 -14.99
C THR A 117 4.21 8.19 -13.61
N TRP A 118 3.86 6.90 -13.58
CA TRP A 118 3.76 6.15 -12.31
C TRP A 118 5.10 6.07 -11.59
N GLY A 119 6.20 5.82 -12.33
CA GLY A 119 7.54 5.80 -11.76
C GLY A 119 7.94 7.14 -11.14
N VAL A 120 7.63 8.25 -11.82
CA VAL A 120 7.88 9.60 -11.31
C VAL A 120 7.03 9.88 -10.05
N MET A 121 5.74 9.55 -10.07
CA MET A 121 4.88 9.71 -8.89
C MET A 121 5.35 8.88 -7.70
N GLU A 122 5.79 7.64 -7.92
CA GLU A 122 6.34 6.79 -6.86
C GLU A 122 7.67 7.35 -6.31
N ALA A 123 8.54 7.89 -7.17
CA ALA A 123 9.78 8.52 -6.72
C ALA A 123 9.51 9.73 -5.82
N PHE A 124 8.58 10.61 -6.21
CA PHE A 124 8.19 11.74 -5.39
C PHE A 124 7.53 11.33 -4.06
N ASN A 125 6.70 10.28 -4.08
CA ASN A 125 6.05 9.79 -2.86
C ASN A 125 7.03 9.07 -1.93
N ARG A 126 8.08 8.46 -2.45
CA ARG A 126 9.08 7.74 -1.67
C ARG A 126 9.80 8.67 -0.69
N ASP A 127 10.18 9.85 -1.15
CA ASP A 127 10.88 10.84 -0.32
C ASP A 127 9.96 11.45 0.76
N ALA A 128 8.65 11.49 0.49
CA ALA A 128 7.67 12.02 1.44
C ALA A 128 7.18 10.98 2.47
N SER A 129 7.42 9.69 2.23
CA SER A 129 6.89 8.59 3.02
C SER A 129 7.92 7.48 3.23
N ASP A 130 9.14 7.83 3.60
CA ASP A 130 10.03 6.78 4.07
C ASP A 130 9.36 6.15 5.29
N VAL A 131 8.80 4.94 5.07
CA VAL A 131 8.03 4.19 6.10
C VAL A 131 8.87 3.99 7.36
N HIS A 132 10.20 4.06 7.21
CA HIS A 132 11.15 3.95 8.29
C HIS A 132 11.33 5.24 9.09
N ASP A 133 11.09 6.42 8.49
CA ASP A 133 11.29 7.71 9.16
C ASP A 133 10.06 8.18 9.95
N ILE A 134 8.89 7.58 9.70
CA ILE A 134 7.69 7.88 10.47
C ILE A 134 7.69 7.06 11.77
N PRO A 135 7.57 7.68 12.95
CA PRO A 135 7.52 6.96 14.22
C PRO A 135 6.47 5.85 14.25
N ALA A 136 6.79 4.76 14.94
CA ALA A 136 5.84 3.65 15.11
C ALA A 136 4.55 4.14 15.79
N GLY A 137 3.39 3.71 15.27
CA GLY A 137 2.08 4.14 15.74
C GLY A 137 1.55 5.43 15.11
N GLU A 138 2.35 6.15 14.33
CA GLU A 138 1.83 7.24 13.50
C GLU A 138 1.26 6.72 12.19
N PHE A 139 0.36 7.52 11.59
CA PHE A 139 -0.33 7.11 10.36
C PHE A 139 0.60 7.14 9.15
N LYS A 140 0.97 5.95 8.65
CA LYS A 140 1.94 5.74 7.55
C LYS A 140 1.46 6.13 6.16
N GLY A 141 0.31 6.69 6.00
CA GLY A 141 -0.28 7.01 4.68
C GLY A 141 -0.40 8.50 4.39
N ASP A 142 0.25 9.34 5.16
CA ASP A 142 0.18 10.79 4.99
C ASP A 142 1.30 11.29 4.09
N PHE A 143 0.97 11.56 2.82
CA PHE A 143 1.92 12.07 1.81
C PHE A 143 1.78 13.57 1.56
N ARG A 144 1.14 14.31 2.47
CA ARG A 144 0.97 15.74 2.30
C ARG A 144 2.29 16.46 2.51
N ASN A 145 2.67 17.28 1.56
CA ASN A 145 3.91 18.07 1.57
C ASN A 145 3.69 19.55 1.98
N GLY A 146 2.52 19.87 2.53
CA GLY A 146 2.17 21.23 2.93
C GLY A 146 1.74 22.16 1.79
N PHE A 147 1.87 21.76 0.53
CA PHE A 147 1.50 22.60 -0.62
C PHE A 147 -0.03 22.73 -0.80
N LEU A 148 -0.76 21.62 -0.56
CA LEU A 148 -2.23 21.57 -0.65
C LEU A 148 -2.77 20.85 0.59
N ASP A 149 -3.01 21.61 1.66
CA ASP A 149 -3.50 21.05 2.92
C ASP A 149 -5.03 20.98 3.01
N PHE A 150 -5.77 21.75 2.19
CA PHE A 150 -7.24 21.83 2.24
C PHE A 150 -7.81 22.06 3.65
N GLY A 151 -7.05 22.73 4.53
CA GLY A 151 -7.46 23.00 5.90
C GLY A 151 -7.43 21.77 6.82
N TRP A 152 -6.67 20.73 6.48
CA TRP A 152 -6.54 19.53 7.30
C TRP A 152 -5.96 19.83 8.68
N ASP A 153 -4.94 20.67 8.77
CA ASP A 153 -4.26 20.95 10.04
C ASP A 153 -5.14 21.70 11.02
N SER A 154 -6.14 22.46 10.53
CA SER A 154 -7.13 23.15 11.35
C SER A 154 -8.22 22.25 11.92
N GLN A 155 -8.29 20.98 11.49
CA GLN A 155 -9.34 20.06 11.91
C GLN A 155 -8.99 19.31 13.21
N THR A 156 -10.03 18.87 13.93
CA THR A 156 -9.88 18.11 15.16
C THR A 156 -9.36 16.70 14.90
N ASP A 157 -8.64 16.11 15.86
CA ASP A 157 -8.10 14.75 15.74
C ASP A 157 -9.20 13.70 15.54
N ALA A 158 -10.35 13.88 16.18
CA ALA A 158 -11.50 13.00 15.98
C ALA A 158 -12.01 13.02 14.53
N TRP A 159 -12.05 14.20 13.90
CA TRP A 159 -12.42 14.35 12.50
C TRP A 159 -11.38 13.69 11.58
N LYS A 160 -10.09 13.92 11.84
CA LYS A 160 -8.98 13.31 11.09
C LYS A 160 -9.03 11.78 11.15
N ARG A 161 -9.21 11.22 12.35
CA ARG A 161 -9.37 9.77 12.54
C ARG A 161 -10.56 9.21 11.77
N ASN A 162 -11.70 9.89 11.81
CA ASN A 162 -12.90 9.46 11.07
C ASN A 162 -12.66 9.47 9.55
N LYS A 163 -11.99 10.51 9.01
CA LYS A 163 -11.67 10.56 7.58
C LYS A 163 -10.71 9.46 7.14
N ARG A 164 -9.69 9.16 7.94
CA ARG A 164 -8.78 8.04 7.70
C ARG A 164 -9.50 6.68 7.76
N ALA A 165 -10.44 6.53 8.68
CA ALA A 165 -11.28 5.32 8.76
C ALA A 165 -12.17 5.15 7.53
N ILE A 166 -12.78 6.24 7.05
CA ILE A 166 -13.58 6.23 5.80
C ILE A 166 -12.70 5.86 4.61
N GLU A 167 -11.51 6.44 4.49
CA GLU A 167 -10.55 6.12 3.42
C GLU A 167 -10.23 4.62 3.38
N LEU A 168 -9.90 4.03 4.52
CA LEU A 168 -9.64 2.59 4.62
C LEU A 168 -10.84 1.73 4.19
N ASN A 169 -12.03 2.07 4.66
CA ASN A 169 -13.24 1.31 4.32
C ASN A 169 -13.58 1.41 2.83
N GLN A 170 -13.49 2.60 2.25
CA GLN A 170 -13.70 2.80 0.82
C GLN A 170 -12.62 2.09 0.00
N GLY A 171 -11.37 2.10 0.47
CA GLY A 171 -10.28 1.35 -0.14
C GLY A 171 -10.54 -0.16 -0.16
N ARG A 172 -10.96 -0.74 0.96
CA ARG A 172 -11.34 -2.17 1.06
C ARG A 172 -12.50 -2.53 0.13
N ALA A 173 -13.55 -1.70 0.13
CA ALA A 173 -14.68 -1.89 -0.78
C ALA A 173 -14.25 -1.80 -2.25
N ALA A 174 -13.38 -0.87 -2.60
CA ALA A 174 -12.88 -0.70 -3.96
C ALA A 174 -11.98 -1.87 -4.41
N GLN A 175 -11.16 -2.44 -3.52
CA GLN A 175 -10.36 -3.63 -3.84
C GLN A 175 -11.26 -4.81 -4.24
N MET A 176 -12.31 -5.06 -3.46
CA MET A 176 -13.29 -6.10 -3.80
C MET A 176 -14.08 -5.75 -5.06
N GLY A 177 -14.45 -4.46 -5.21
CA GLY A 177 -15.22 -3.97 -6.35
C GLY A 177 -14.48 -4.12 -7.67
N ILE A 178 -13.21 -3.68 -7.74
CA ILE A 178 -12.43 -3.82 -8.99
C ILE A 178 -12.17 -5.29 -9.31
N PHE A 179 -11.89 -6.12 -8.31
CA PHE A 179 -11.71 -7.55 -8.51
C PHE A 179 -12.99 -8.19 -9.09
N ALA A 180 -14.15 -7.86 -8.53
CA ALA A 180 -15.44 -8.33 -9.05
C ALA A 180 -15.66 -7.89 -10.51
N LEU A 181 -15.41 -6.60 -10.82
CA LEU A 181 -15.54 -6.08 -12.19
C LEU A 181 -14.62 -6.84 -13.16
N MET A 182 -13.38 -7.10 -12.78
CA MET A 182 -12.43 -7.86 -13.62
C MET A 182 -12.89 -9.30 -13.87
N VAL A 183 -13.43 -9.98 -12.85
CA VAL A 183 -13.98 -11.33 -12.99
C VAL A 183 -15.20 -11.31 -13.91
N HIS A 184 -16.12 -10.38 -13.73
CA HIS A 184 -17.30 -10.27 -14.56
C HIS A 184 -17.00 -9.87 -16.01
N ASP A 185 -15.95 -9.08 -16.21
CA ASP A 185 -15.45 -8.74 -17.56
C ASP A 185 -14.94 -9.99 -18.29
N THR A 186 -14.19 -10.86 -17.60
CA THR A 186 -13.75 -12.14 -18.20
C THR A 186 -14.89 -13.10 -18.47
N LEU A 187 -15.98 -13.05 -17.69
CA LEU A 187 -17.18 -13.86 -17.89
C LEU A 187 -18.13 -13.27 -18.96
N GLY A 188 -17.87 -12.05 -19.42
CA GLY A 188 -18.69 -11.38 -20.45
C GLY A 188 -20.10 -10.99 -19.98
N ASN A 189 -20.31 -10.85 -18.67
CA ASN A 189 -21.62 -10.54 -18.08
C ASN A 189 -21.69 -9.21 -17.33
N VAL A 190 -20.76 -8.29 -17.60
CA VAL A 190 -20.72 -6.96 -16.99
C VAL A 190 -21.99 -6.17 -17.23
N ASP A 191 -22.58 -6.27 -18.44
CA ASP A 191 -23.82 -5.57 -18.81
C ASP A 191 -25.01 -5.96 -17.92
N ALA A 192 -25.01 -7.17 -17.37
CA ALA A 192 -26.07 -7.63 -16.46
C ALA A 192 -25.97 -7.00 -15.05
N ILE A 193 -24.76 -6.59 -14.66
CA ILE A 193 -24.47 -6.04 -13.33
C ILE A 193 -24.46 -4.53 -13.36
N LEU A 194 -23.91 -3.94 -14.42
CA LEU A 194 -23.80 -2.51 -14.65
C LEU A 194 -24.66 -2.11 -15.86
N PRO A 195 -25.96 -1.91 -15.69
CA PRO A 195 -26.83 -1.46 -16.77
C PRO A 195 -26.61 0.04 -17.04
N LEU A 196 -25.36 0.43 -17.38
CA LEU A 196 -25.04 1.77 -17.82
C LEU A 196 -25.46 1.91 -19.28
N ALA A 197 -26.22 2.96 -19.58
CA ALA A 197 -26.55 3.28 -20.97
C ALA A 197 -25.26 3.55 -21.75
N LYS A 198 -25.03 2.75 -22.79
CA LYS A 198 -23.95 2.95 -23.76
C LYS A 198 -24.38 3.98 -24.80
#